data_16c90da6a933518420031ce13cfe5807
#
_entry.id   16c90da6a933518420031ce13cfe5807
#
_cell.length_a   1.000
_cell.length_b   1.000
_cell.length_c   1.000
_cell.angle_alpha   90.00
_cell.angle_beta   90.00
_cell.angle_gamma   90.00
#
_symmetry.space_group_name_H-M   'P 1'
#
loop_
_entity.id
_entity.type
_entity.pdbx_description
1 polymer ?
#
loop_
_entity_poly.entity_id
_entity_poly.type
_entity_poly.pdbx_seq_one_letter_code
_entity_poly.pdbx_strand_id
1 'polypeptide(L)'
;MRGFGLVVLFFVSLVVAAIAMFPLSQALNLMGAKSKGLAYERAYGTIWSGALDQANYIGQPLGRVSFASRPLSLLSGALSVDFRISGQTADGRGQARFGMGGVEIANTTADVNVQNINNLDARLRQSPSTLNISIKSLKLSYAGACRGGRSDIRTDLLTSVGRQWRWQGPAMTGELVCVDERPSFDMRNEGGADQITAQMTLNDRGGYLAQAEVRTQNSDVIQALRALGFESRGGAFVYEKQSVGVSQAAARPAGRVEEINYED
;
A
#
# COMPACT_ATOMS: atom_id res chain seq x y z
N MET A 1 32.01 22.11 41.01
CA MET A 1 30.74 21.46 40.59
C MET A 1 29.97 22.22 39.49
N ARG A 2 30.02 23.55 39.40
CA ARG A 2 29.32 24.36 38.37
C ARG A 2 29.82 24.10 36.93
N GLY A 3 31.11 23.86 36.71
CA GLY A 3 31.66 23.62 35.37
C GLY A 3 31.24 22.28 34.74
N PHE A 4 31.11 21.23 35.56
CA PHE A 4 30.68 19.92 35.08
C PHE A 4 29.24 19.92 34.53
N GLY A 5 28.34 20.66 35.21
CA GLY A 5 26.96 20.81 34.74
C GLY A 5 26.84 21.52 33.37
N LEU A 6 27.68 22.54 33.12
CA LEU A 6 27.72 23.23 31.83
C LEU A 6 28.22 22.35 30.70
N VAL A 7 29.23 21.52 30.97
CA VAL A 7 29.75 20.56 29.98
C VAL A 7 28.69 19.51 29.62
N VAL A 8 28.02 18.95 30.62
CA VAL A 8 26.93 17.98 30.38
C VAL A 8 25.78 18.62 29.57
N LEU A 9 25.37 19.84 29.94
CA LEU A 9 24.32 20.58 29.23
C LEU A 9 24.72 20.82 27.75
N PHE A 10 25.98 21.19 27.51
CA PHE A 10 26.50 21.41 26.16
C PHE A 10 26.43 20.10 25.31
N PHE A 11 26.89 18.97 25.86
CA PHE A 11 26.84 17.69 25.16
C PHE A 11 25.39 17.25 24.91
N VAL A 12 24.50 17.40 25.87
CA VAL A 12 23.08 17.08 25.69
C VAL A 12 22.47 17.93 24.58
N SER A 13 22.73 19.25 24.58
CA SER A 13 22.21 20.15 23.53
C SER A 13 22.78 19.81 22.16
N LEU A 14 24.05 19.43 22.07
CA LEU A 14 24.67 18.97 20.82
C LEU A 14 24.01 17.70 20.26
N VAL A 15 23.77 16.72 21.13
CA VAL A 15 23.11 15.46 20.74
C VAL A 15 21.67 15.75 20.27
N VAL A 16 20.93 16.58 21.00
CA VAL A 16 19.57 16.98 20.62
C VAL A 16 19.57 17.69 19.26
N ALA A 17 20.49 18.61 19.02
CA ALA A 17 20.63 19.31 17.76
C ALA A 17 20.98 18.33 16.59
N ALA A 18 21.88 17.39 16.84
CA ALA A 18 22.25 16.37 15.85
C ALA A 18 21.05 15.48 15.48
N ILE A 19 20.25 15.06 16.44
CA ILE A 19 19.01 14.29 16.20
C ILE A 19 17.97 15.13 15.48
N ALA A 20 17.82 16.41 15.88
CA ALA A 20 16.84 17.31 15.25
C ALA A 20 17.14 17.58 13.78
N MET A 21 18.42 17.63 13.40
CA MET A 21 18.87 17.92 12.04
C MET A 21 19.20 16.65 11.23
N PHE A 22 18.93 15.47 11.76
CA PHE A 22 19.34 14.22 11.09
C PHE A 22 18.68 14.06 9.73
N PRO A 23 19.46 13.97 8.61
CA PRO A 23 18.91 13.93 7.26
C PRO A 23 18.10 12.66 6.99
N LEU A 24 16.95 12.83 6.32
CA LEU A 24 16.07 11.71 5.95
C LEU A 24 16.78 10.66 5.09
N SER A 25 17.60 11.07 4.13
CA SER A 25 18.32 10.16 3.23
C SER A 25 19.27 9.23 3.99
N GLN A 26 19.96 9.72 5.01
CA GLN A 26 20.83 8.91 5.85
C GLN A 26 20.03 7.93 6.73
N ALA A 27 18.92 8.40 7.30
CA ALA A 27 18.03 7.54 8.11
C ALA A 27 17.50 6.37 7.27
N LEU A 28 17.01 6.62 6.05
CA LEU A 28 16.51 5.58 5.16
C LEU A 28 17.58 4.58 4.75
N ASN A 29 18.83 5.04 4.52
CA ASN A 29 19.94 4.15 4.22
C ASN A 29 20.28 3.26 5.42
N LEU A 30 20.35 3.83 6.64
CA LEU A 30 20.63 3.07 7.88
C LEU A 30 19.53 2.03 8.17
N MET A 31 18.27 2.35 7.90
CA MET A 31 17.15 1.42 8.08
C MET A 31 17.03 0.36 6.98
N GLY A 32 17.87 0.43 5.95
CA GLY A 32 17.82 -0.48 4.82
C GLY A 32 16.50 -0.36 4.03
N ALA A 33 15.97 0.83 3.87
CA ALA A 33 14.67 1.05 3.22
C ALA A 33 14.61 0.43 1.81
N LYS A 34 15.71 0.49 1.06
CA LYS A 34 15.82 -0.11 -0.28
C LYS A 34 15.70 -1.63 -0.25
N SER A 35 16.29 -2.29 0.73
CA SER A 35 16.21 -3.76 0.88
C SER A 35 14.80 -4.22 1.30
N LYS A 36 13.98 -3.32 1.84
CA LYS A 36 12.58 -3.55 2.18
C LYS A 36 11.60 -3.20 1.05
N GLY A 37 12.12 -2.95 -0.16
CA GLY A 37 11.31 -2.69 -1.35
C GLY A 37 10.90 -1.23 -1.57
N LEU A 38 11.42 -0.29 -0.76
CA LEU A 38 11.21 1.14 -0.97
C LEU A 38 12.31 1.71 -1.88
N ALA A 39 11.95 2.08 -3.10
CA ALA A 39 12.81 2.85 -4.01
C ALA A 39 12.33 4.29 -4.09
N TYR A 40 13.25 5.23 -4.28
CA TYR A 40 12.95 6.64 -4.47
C TYR A 40 14.08 7.31 -5.26
N GLU A 41 13.77 8.37 -5.98
CA GLU A 41 14.77 9.13 -6.72
C GLU A 41 15.52 10.11 -5.79
N ARG A 42 14.77 10.86 -4.99
CA ARG A 42 15.31 11.86 -4.06
C ARG A 42 14.60 11.85 -2.72
N ALA A 43 15.35 12.09 -1.67
CA ALA A 43 14.85 12.25 -0.32
C ALA A 43 15.27 13.62 0.22
N TYR A 44 14.30 14.39 0.73
CA TYR A 44 14.50 15.73 1.25
C TYR A 44 14.06 15.82 2.71
N GLY A 45 14.69 16.76 3.42
CA GLY A 45 14.33 17.09 4.80
C GLY A 45 15.00 16.21 5.84
N THR A 46 14.38 16.14 6.98
CA THR A 46 14.87 15.42 8.17
C THR A 46 13.97 14.24 8.52
N ILE A 47 14.36 13.47 9.53
CA ILE A 47 13.52 12.41 10.10
C ILE A 47 12.19 12.91 10.69
N TRP A 48 12.07 14.20 10.94
CA TRP A 48 10.87 14.81 11.52
C TRP A 48 9.91 15.37 10.47
N SER A 49 10.44 15.85 9.35
CA SER A 49 9.65 16.37 8.25
C SER A 49 10.43 16.20 6.96
N GLY A 50 9.86 15.51 6.01
CA GLY A 50 10.55 15.23 4.74
C GLY A 50 9.61 14.81 3.64
N ALA A 51 10.22 14.59 2.47
CA ALA A 51 9.53 14.08 1.30
C ALA A 51 10.45 13.15 0.50
N LEU A 52 9.83 12.19 -0.16
CA LEU A 52 10.42 11.29 -1.14
C LEU A 52 9.79 11.59 -2.50
N ASP A 53 10.61 11.90 -3.49
CA ASP A 53 10.15 12.05 -4.86
C ASP A 53 10.32 10.74 -5.62
N GLN A 54 9.36 10.44 -6.52
CA GLN A 54 9.30 9.22 -7.31
C GLN A 54 9.40 7.96 -6.43
N ALA A 55 8.71 8.00 -5.29
CA ALA A 55 8.67 6.85 -4.41
C ALA A 55 7.97 5.67 -5.10
N ASN A 56 8.58 4.49 -4.95
CA ASN A 56 8.06 3.23 -5.45
C ASN A 56 8.15 2.21 -4.31
N TYR A 57 7.07 1.50 -4.03
CA TYR A 57 7.05 0.46 -3.01
C TYR A 57 6.67 -0.87 -3.63
N ILE A 58 7.59 -1.84 -3.57
CA ILE A 58 7.41 -3.20 -4.13
C ILE A 58 6.93 -3.14 -5.60
N GLY A 59 7.54 -2.28 -6.42
CA GLY A 59 7.21 -2.13 -7.84
C GLY A 59 5.97 -1.28 -8.13
N GLN A 60 5.28 -0.74 -7.11
CA GLN A 60 4.14 0.16 -7.31
C GLN A 60 4.57 1.62 -7.21
N PRO A 61 4.37 2.44 -8.24
CA PRO A 61 4.73 3.85 -8.20
C PRO A 61 3.76 4.62 -7.30
N LEU A 62 4.27 5.17 -6.21
CA LEU A 62 3.51 6.01 -5.26
C LEU A 62 3.61 7.50 -5.60
N GLY A 63 4.58 7.90 -6.43
CA GLY A 63 4.83 9.30 -6.73
C GLY A 63 5.54 10.01 -5.58
N ARG A 64 5.03 11.18 -5.17
CA ARG A 64 5.60 11.94 -4.07
C ARG A 64 4.97 11.54 -2.75
N VAL A 65 5.80 11.15 -1.80
CA VAL A 65 5.39 10.84 -0.42
C VAL A 65 5.99 11.88 0.50
N SER A 66 5.17 12.65 1.19
CA SER A 66 5.59 13.63 2.18
C SER A 66 5.08 13.26 3.57
N PHE A 67 5.83 13.62 4.59
CA PHE A 67 5.44 13.36 5.98
C PHE A 67 5.92 14.47 6.91
N ALA A 68 5.19 14.60 8.02
CA ALA A 68 5.56 15.46 9.14
C ALA A 68 5.26 14.73 10.45
N SER A 69 6.27 14.57 11.28
CA SER A 69 6.11 13.96 12.59
C SER A 69 5.84 15.03 13.66
N ARG A 70 5.15 14.61 14.70
CA ARG A 70 4.86 15.42 15.89
C ARG A 70 5.72 14.95 17.05
N PRO A 71 6.94 15.49 17.23
CA PRO A 71 7.88 14.97 18.25
C PRO A 71 7.31 15.03 19.67
N LEU A 72 6.46 16.00 19.99
CA LEU A 72 5.81 16.10 21.30
C LEU A 72 4.88 14.91 21.61
N SER A 73 4.42 14.16 20.59
CA SER A 73 3.62 12.96 20.79
C SER A 73 4.40 11.81 21.45
N LEU A 74 5.75 11.86 21.41
CA LEU A 74 6.61 10.92 22.14
C LEU A 74 6.40 10.97 23.65
N LEU A 75 5.97 12.11 24.20
CA LEU A 75 5.62 12.23 25.61
C LEU A 75 4.42 11.37 25.99
N SER A 76 3.58 11.00 25.04
CA SER A 76 2.46 10.06 25.21
C SER A 76 2.82 8.61 24.90
N GLY A 77 4.11 8.29 24.66
CA GLY A 77 4.60 6.93 24.39
C GLY A 77 4.49 6.48 22.94
N ALA A 78 4.10 7.35 22.00
CA ALA A 78 4.01 7.02 20.60
C ALA A 78 4.38 8.22 19.70
N LEU A 79 5.13 7.96 18.61
CA LEU A 79 5.42 8.98 17.60
C LEU A 79 4.27 9.04 16.60
N SER A 80 3.64 10.20 16.49
CA SER A 80 2.61 10.47 15.49
C SER A 80 3.22 11.14 14.25
N VAL A 81 2.87 10.63 13.08
CA VAL A 81 3.35 11.10 11.77
C VAL A 81 2.15 11.32 10.87
N ASP A 82 1.97 12.55 10.40
CA ASP A 82 1.03 12.85 9.33
C ASP A 82 1.73 12.56 7.99
N PHE A 83 1.06 11.88 7.07
CA PHE A 83 1.62 11.59 5.76
C PHE A 83 0.66 11.94 4.63
N ARG A 84 1.23 12.23 3.47
CA ARG A 84 0.50 12.44 2.22
C ARG A 84 1.23 11.75 1.08
N ILE A 85 0.47 11.07 0.25
CA ILE A 85 0.90 10.44 -1.00
C ILE A 85 0.23 11.21 -2.13
N SER A 86 0.99 11.58 -3.15
CA SER A 86 0.48 12.25 -4.34
C SER A 86 1.16 11.66 -5.56
N GLY A 87 0.42 10.82 -6.28
CA GLY A 87 0.92 10.10 -7.44
C GLY A 87 -0.19 9.75 -8.42
N GLN A 88 0.19 9.25 -9.57
CA GLN A 88 -0.78 8.81 -10.58
C GLN A 88 -1.52 7.54 -10.19
N THR A 89 -0.87 6.67 -9.40
CA THR A 89 -1.46 5.41 -8.94
C THR A 89 -2.30 5.60 -7.70
N ALA A 90 -1.85 6.43 -6.76
CA ALA A 90 -2.53 6.68 -5.51
C ALA A 90 -2.37 8.15 -5.09
N ASP A 91 -3.46 8.73 -4.62
CA ASP A 91 -3.48 9.98 -3.89
C ASP A 91 -4.12 9.74 -2.52
N GLY A 92 -3.50 10.23 -1.46
CA GLY A 92 -4.00 9.95 -0.13
C GLY A 92 -3.31 10.74 0.97
N ARG A 93 -3.94 10.72 2.13
CA ARG A 93 -3.43 11.35 3.34
C ARG A 93 -3.87 10.56 4.56
N GLY A 94 -3.08 10.61 5.61
CA GLY A 94 -3.41 9.91 6.83
C GLY A 94 -2.43 10.18 7.96
N GLN A 95 -2.62 9.44 9.03
CA GLN A 95 -1.74 9.46 10.19
C GLN A 95 -1.23 8.06 10.49
N ALA A 96 0.05 7.96 10.84
CA ALA A 96 0.65 6.76 11.38
C ALA A 96 1.16 7.03 12.79
N ARG A 97 0.89 6.13 13.73
CA ARG A 97 1.37 6.18 15.11
C ARG A 97 2.28 5.00 15.37
N PHE A 98 3.50 5.29 15.73
CA PHE A 98 4.53 4.29 16.03
C PHE A 98 4.68 4.18 17.54
N GLY A 99 4.22 3.08 18.14
CA GLY A 99 4.29 2.81 19.57
C GLY A 99 5.02 1.51 19.87
N MET A 100 5.15 1.13 21.14
CA MET A 100 5.87 -0.11 21.53
C MET A 100 5.25 -1.39 20.94
N GLY A 101 3.94 -1.40 20.64
CA GLY A 101 3.22 -2.58 20.13
C GLY A 101 3.14 -2.69 18.62
N GLY A 102 3.65 -1.73 17.86
CA GLY A 102 3.56 -1.70 16.39
C GLY A 102 3.16 -0.34 15.83
N VAL A 103 2.53 -0.37 14.67
CA VAL A 103 2.09 0.81 13.93
C VAL A 103 0.56 0.83 13.87
N GLU A 104 -0.03 1.96 14.17
CA GLU A 104 -1.45 2.23 13.95
C GLU A 104 -1.60 3.26 12.82
N ILE A 105 -2.26 2.88 11.74
CA ILE A 105 -2.69 3.78 10.68
C ILE A 105 -4.07 4.28 11.03
N ALA A 106 -4.27 5.59 11.06
CA ALA A 106 -5.53 6.19 11.48
C ALA A 106 -5.93 7.36 10.57
N ASN A 107 -7.23 7.63 10.50
CA ASN A 107 -7.79 8.79 9.78
C ASN A 107 -7.21 8.93 8.36
N THR A 108 -7.08 7.81 7.65
CA THR A 108 -6.45 7.74 6.34
C THR A 108 -7.52 7.66 5.26
N THR A 109 -7.39 8.50 4.24
CA THR A 109 -8.18 8.40 3.02
C THR A 109 -7.22 8.26 1.84
N ALA A 110 -7.54 7.38 0.92
CA ALA A 110 -6.76 7.18 -0.29
C ALA A 110 -7.67 6.85 -1.47
N ASP A 111 -7.36 7.45 -2.61
CA ASP A 111 -7.96 7.16 -3.91
C ASP A 111 -6.90 6.45 -4.75
N VAL A 112 -7.17 5.22 -5.14
CA VAL A 112 -6.25 4.40 -5.93
C VAL A 112 -6.81 4.24 -7.34
N ASN A 113 -6.04 4.67 -8.33
CA ASN A 113 -6.39 4.48 -9.74
C ASN A 113 -6.04 3.06 -10.16
N VAL A 114 -7.07 2.26 -10.46
CA VAL A 114 -6.93 0.83 -10.78
C VAL A 114 -6.10 0.62 -12.06
N GLN A 115 -6.16 1.54 -13.03
CA GLN A 115 -5.41 1.45 -14.29
C GLN A 115 -3.88 1.46 -14.08
N ASN A 116 -3.42 2.12 -13.03
CA ASN A 116 -2.00 2.32 -12.75
C ASN A 116 -1.41 1.27 -11.79
N ILE A 117 -2.17 0.24 -11.42
CA ILE A 117 -1.67 -0.88 -10.61
C ILE A 117 -0.91 -1.85 -11.50
N ASN A 118 0.41 -1.97 -11.30
CA ASN A 118 1.30 -2.72 -12.20
C ASN A 118 1.00 -4.22 -12.31
N ASN A 119 0.59 -4.85 -11.21
CA ASN A 119 0.40 -6.32 -11.15
C ASN A 119 -1.06 -6.76 -11.37
N LEU A 120 -1.92 -5.84 -11.80
CA LEU A 120 -3.31 -6.15 -12.08
C LEU A 120 -3.47 -6.72 -13.50
N ASP A 121 -4.50 -7.56 -13.70
CA ASP A 121 -4.83 -8.10 -15.01
C ASP A 121 -5.04 -6.96 -16.04
N ALA A 122 -4.48 -7.14 -17.25
CA ALA A 122 -4.51 -6.11 -18.30
C ALA A 122 -5.94 -5.68 -18.68
N ARG A 123 -6.90 -6.60 -18.61
CA ARG A 123 -8.32 -6.32 -18.92
C ARG A 123 -8.95 -5.38 -17.88
N LEU A 124 -8.62 -5.56 -16.59
CA LEU A 124 -9.09 -4.69 -15.51
C LEU A 124 -8.45 -3.31 -15.60
N ARG A 125 -7.17 -3.23 -16.02
CA ARG A 125 -6.48 -1.95 -16.22
C ARG A 125 -7.01 -1.11 -17.39
N GLN A 126 -7.69 -1.72 -18.35
CA GLN A 126 -8.32 -1.00 -19.46
C GLN A 126 -9.58 -0.23 -19.05
N SER A 127 -10.16 -0.56 -17.90
CA SER A 127 -11.38 0.07 -17.40
C SER A 127 -11.04 1.19 -16.41
N PRO A 128 -11.37 2.46 -16.72
CA PRO A 128 -11.12 3.56 -15.79
C PRO A 128 -11.98 3.38 -14.54
N SER A 129 -11.34 3.18 -13.42
CA SER A 129 -12.01 3.03 -12.13
C SER A 129 -11.13 3.47 -10.98
N THR A 130 -11.77 3.88 -9.89
CA THR A 130 -11.11 4.31 -8.68
C THR A 130 -11.52 3.41 -7.52
N LEU A 131 -10.54 3.06 -6.70
CA LEU A 131 -10.74 2.40 -5.42
C LEU A 131 -10.59 3.45 -4.31
N ASN A 132 -11.69 3.80 -3.67
CA ASN A 132 -11.70 4.73 -2.55
C ASN A 132 -11.54 3.93 -1.26
N ILE A 133 -10.55 4.28 -0.47
CA ILE A 133 -10.22 3.62 0.79
C ILE A 133 -10.30 4.64 1.92
N SER A 134 -11.05 4.33 2.96
CA SER A 134 -11.13 5.14 4.18
C SER A 134 -10.81 4.27 5.38
N ILE A 135 -9.65 4.48 6.00
CA ILE A 135 -9.20 3.73 7.17
C ILE A 135 -9.42 4.59 8.42
N LYS A 136 -10.32 4.17 9.29
CA LYS A 136 -10.53 4.80 10.61
C LYS A 136 -9.41 4.42 11.56
N SER A 137 -9.06 3.13 11.58
CA SER A 137 -7.92 2.60 12.32
C SER A 137 -7.49 1.27 11.72
N LEU A 138 -6.18 1.02 11.64
CA LEU A 138 -5.59 -0.26 11.26
C LEU A 138 -4.34 -0.46 12.11
N LYS A 139 -4.30 -1.55 12.88
CA LYS A 139 -3.18 -1.87 13.78
C LYS A 139 -2.35 -2.99 13.18
N LEU A 140 -1.07 -2.73 13.00
CA LEU A 140 -0.09 -3.67 12.47
C LEU A 140 1.03 -3.85 13.50
N SER A 141 1.54 -5.06 13.64
CA SER A 141 2.80 -5.28 14.35
C SER A 141 3.98 -4.81 13.51
N TYR A 142 5.16 -4.65 14.10
CA TYR A 142 6.38 -4.33 13.33
C TYR A 142 6.81 -5.47 12.38
N ALA A 143 6.31 -6.67 12.59
CA ALA A 143 6.47 -7.80 11.68
C ALA A 143 5.44 -7.82 10.53
N GLY A 144 4.52 -6.83 10.49
CA GLY A 144 3.48 -6.75 9.46
C GLY A 144 2.18 -7.50 9.80
N ALA A 145 2.10 -8.20 10.93
CA ALA A 145 0.90 -8.92 11.33
C ALA A 145 -0.26 -7.95 11.63
N CYS A 146 -1.41 -8.19 11.02
CA CYS A 146 -2.63 -7.41 11.21
C CYS A 146 -3.30 -7.79 12.54
N ARG A 147 -3.53 -6.81 13.42
CA ARG A 147 -4.11 -7.02 14.75
C ARG A 147 -5.54 -6.52 14.88
N GLY A 148 -6.07 -5.92 13.83
CA GLY A 148 -7.43 -5.40 13.77
C GLY A 148 -7.49 -4.02 13.14
N GLY A 149 -8.69 -3.62 12.76
CA GLY A 149 -8.90 -2.32 12.13
C GLY A 149 -10.36 -2.08 11.80
N ARG A 150 -10.65 -0.87 11.36
CA ARG A 150 -11.91 -0.46 10.74
C ARG A 150 -11.61 0.37 9.53
N SER A 151 -12.18 -0.04 8.40
CA SER A 151 -12.06 0.70 7.15
C SER A 151 -13.34 0.56 6.35
N ASP A 152 -13.54 1.49 5.45
CA ASP A 152 -14.59 1.43 4.43
C ASP A 152 -13.90 1.49 3.06
N ILE A 153 -14.25 0.61 2.16
CA ILE A 153 -13.71 0.52 0.81
C ILE A 153 -14.88 0.60 -0.17
N ARG A 154 -14.70 1.38 -1.23
CA ARG A 154 -15.70 1.51 -2.29
C ARG A 154 -15.04 1.57 -3.66
N THR A 155 -15.62 0.91 -4.66
CA THR A 155 -15.16 0.98 -6.04
C THR A 155 -16.31 0.84 -7.03
N ASP A 156 -16.14 1.51 -8.18
CA ASP A 156 -17.01 1.42 -9.35
C ASP A 156 -16.42 0.51 -10.45
N LEU A 157 -15.45 -0.31 -10.13
CA LEU A 157 -14.75 -1.17 -11.08
C LEU A 157 -15.71 -2.00 -11.94
N LEU A 158 -16.69 -2.64 -11.32
CA LEU A 158 -17.66 -3.47 -12.05
C LEU A 158 -18.57 -2.63 -12.96
N THR A 159 -18.90 -1.40 -12.58
CA THR A 159 -19.64 -0.47 -13.44
C THR A 159 -18.83 -0.12 -14.68
N SER A 160 -17.54 0.08 -14.52
CA SER A 160 -16.63 0.42 -15.62
C SER A 160 -16.37 -0.77 -16.55
N VAL A 161 -16.13 -1.96 -16.00
CA VAL A 161 -15.97 -3.20 -16.77
C VAL A 161 -17.28 -3.58 -17.47
N GLY A 162 -18.40 -3.45 -16.78
CA GLY A 162 -19.73 -3.85 -17.30
C GLY A 162 -20.14 -3.11 -18.56
N ARG A 163 -19.69 -1.88 -18.74
CA ARG A 163 -19.96 -1.11 -19.97
C ARG A 163 -19.48 -1.80 -21.26
N GLN A 164 -18.41 -2.58 -21.16
CA GLN A 164 -17.91 -3.36 -22.30
C GLN A 164 -18.82 -4.55 -22.66
N TRP A 165 -19.63 -5.01 -21.71
CA TRP A 165 -20.49 -6.20 -21.84
C TRP A 165 -21.97 -5.88 -21.80
N ARG A 166 -22.37 -4.63 -22.05
CA ARG A 166 -23.78 -4.19 -21.95
C ARG A 166 -24.44 -4.51 -20.60
N TRP A 167 -23.63 -4.58 -19.56
CA TRP A 167 -24.05 -4.87 -18.21
C TRP A 167 -23.88 -3.64 -17.32
N GLN A 168 -24.91 -3.31 -16.57
CA GLN A 168 -24.84 -2.25 -15.58
C GLN A 168 -24.29 -2.84 -14.27
N GLY A 169 -22.95 -2.99 -14.20
CA GLY A 169 -22.28 -3.52 -13.03
C GLY A 169 -22.56 -2.67 -11.79
N PRO A 170 -22.83 -3.31 -10.64
CA PRO A 170 -23.05 -2.60 -9.38
C PRO A 170 -21.76 -2.00 -8.83
N ALA A 171 -21.91 -0.95 -7.99
CA ALA A 171 -20.82 -0.52 -7.15
C ALA A 171 -20.50 -1.60 -6.10
N MET A 172 -19.23 -1.69 -5.73
CA MET A 172 -18.77 -2.60 -4.69
C MET A 172 -18.40 -1.81 -3.44
N THR A 173 -18.81 -2.31 -2.30
CA THR A 173 -18.38 -1.81 -0.99
C THR A 173 -17.81 -2.93 -0.16
N GLY A 174 -16.95 -2.57 0.76
CA GLY A 174 -16.31 -3.55 1.63
C GLY A 174 -15.51 -2.91 2.75
N GLU A 175 -14.80 -3.76 3.44
CA GLU A 175 -13.95 -3.37 4.55
C GLU A 175 -12.62 -4.12 4.50
N LEU A 176 -11.61 -3.57 5.14
CA LEU A 176 -10.36 -4.24 5.43
C LEU A 176 -10.49 -4.90 6.80
N VAL A 177 -10.36 -6.21 6.83
CA VAL A 177 -10.40 -7.05 8.03
C VAL A 177 -9.06 -7.76 8.20
N CYS A 178 -8.80 -8.28 9.39
CA CYS A 178 -7.64 -9.13 9.65
C CYS A 178 -8.09 -10.60 9.65
N VAL A 179 -7.57 -11.39 8.71
CA VAL A 179 -7.78 -12.84 8.63
C VAL A 179 -6.42 -13.53 8.81
N ASP A 180 -6.28 -14.38 9.80
CA ASP A 180 -5.03 -15.06 10.14
C ASP A 180 -3.83 -14.09 10.23
N GLU A 181 -4.03 -13.00 10.97
CA GLU A 181 -3.05 -11.90 11.14
C GLU A 181 -2.65 -11.20 9.82
N ARG A 182 -3.38 -11.40 8.73
CA ARG A 182 -3.12 -10.77 7.43
C ARG A 182 -4.21 -9.77 7.09
N PRO A 183 -3.85 -8.63 6.47
CA PRO A 183 -4.84 -7.71 5.94
C PRO A 183 -5.62 -8.38 4.81
N SER A 184 -6.93 -8.40 4.91
CA SER A 184 -7.85 -8.94 3.91
C SER A 184 -8.89 -7.90 3.55
N PHE A 185 -9.16 -7.74 2.28
CA PHE A 185 -10.24 -6.91 1.74
C PHE A 185 -11.43 -7.82 1.48
N ASP A 186 -12.54 -7.54 2.14
CA ASP A 186 -13.81 -8.24 1.93
C ASP A 186 -14.80 -7.27 1.30
N MET A 187 -15.27 -7.59 0.10
CA MET A 187 -16.10 -6.70 -0.72
C MET A 187 -17.35 -7.41 -1.20
N ARG A 188 -18.43 -6.65 -1.28
CA ARG A 188 -19.72 -7.09 -1.81
C ARG A 188 -20.38 -6.00 -2.63
N ASN A 189 -21.27 -6.38 -3.53
CA ASN A 189 -22.02 -5.40 -4.29
C ASN A 189 -23.11 -4.71 -3.46
N GLU A 190 -23.36 -3.45 -3.80
CA GLU A 190 -24.46 -2.67 -3.25
C GLU A 190 -25.71 -2.86 -4.15
N GLY A 191 -26.61 -3.77 -3.75
CA GLY A 191 -27.87 -3.99 -4.47
C GLY A 191 -27.72 -4.68 -5.83
N GLY A 192 -28.81 -4.71 -6.60
CA GLY A 192 -28.87 -5.38 -7.90
C GLY A 192 -29.43 -6.81 -7.82
N ALA A 193 -29.64 -7.42 -9.00
CA ALA A 193 -30.15 -8.79 -9.11
C ALA A 193 -29.04 -9.83 -8.94
N ASP A 194 -27.79 -9.43 -9.19
CA ASP A 194 -26.61 -10.28 -9.08
C ASP A 194 -26.05 -10.22 -7.65
N GLN A 195 -25.52 -11.34 -7.16
CA GLN A 195 -24.78 -11.39 -5.89
C GLN A 195 -23.30 -11.54 -6.21
N ILE A 196 -22.49 -10.60 -5.75
CA ILE A 196 -21.07 -10.54 -6.04
C ILE A 196 -20.31 -10.34 -4.74
N THR A 197 -19.42 -11.25 -4.44
CA THR A 197 -18.48 -11.14 -3.34
C THR A 197 -17.06 -11.27 -3.86
N ALA A 198 -16.13 -10.52 -3.28
CA ALA A 198 -14.72 -10.60 -3.62
C ALA A 198 -13.91 -10.45 -2.34
N GLN A 199 -12.94 -11.33 -2.16
CA GLN A 199 -11.99 -11.29 -1.06
C GLN A 199 -10.57 -11.25 -1.61
N MET A 200 -9.72 -10.42 -1.00
CA MET A 200 -8.31 -10.37 -1.34
C MET A 200 -7.48 -10.29 -0.07
N THR A 201 -6.70 -11.32 0.19
CA THR A 201 -5.79 -11.38 1.34
C THR A 201 -4.37 -11.10 0.90
N LEU A 202 -3.71 -10.15 1.58
CA LEU A 202 -2.32 -9.79 1.31
C LEU A 202 -1.37 -10.70 2.10
N ASN A 203 -0.23 -11.04 1.51
CA ASN A 203 0.83 -11.74 2.21
C ASN A 203 2.02 -10.81 2.53
N ASP A 204 2.91 -11.26 3.43
CA ASP A 204 4.04 -10.48 3.94
C ASP A 204 5.08 -10.11 2.85
N ARG A 205 5.01 -10.74 1.67
CA ARG A 205 5.93 -10.54 0.55
C ARG A 205 5.34 -9.68 -0.56
N GLY A 206 4.22 -9.00 -0.29
CA GLY A 206 3.52 -8.18 -1.29
C GLY A 206 2.78 -8.99 -2.35
N GLY A 207 2.60 -10.31 -2.14
CA GLY A 207 1.70 -11.13 -2.93
C GLY A 207 0.28 -11.05 -2.38
N TYR A 208 -0.65 -11.67 -3.12
CA TYR A 208 -2.05 -11.72 -2.71
C TYR A 208 -2.71 -13.03 -3.13
N LEU A 209 -3.75 -13.39 -2.40
CA LEU A 209 -4.76 -14.37 -2.78
C LEU A 209 -6.05 -13.61 -3.03
N ALA A 210 -6.56 -13.65 -4.25
CA ALA A 210 -7.84 -13.05 -4.62
C ALA A 210 -8.84 -14.14 -4.96
N GLN A 211 -10.02 -14.06 -4.37
CA GLN A 211 -11.16 -14.93 -4.61
C GLN A 211 -12.38 -14.07 -4.93
N ALA A 212 -13.17 -14.48 -5.92
CA ALA A 212 -14.43 -13.82 -6.23
C ALA A 212 -15.49 -14.87 -6.54
N GLU A 213 -16.70 -14.62 -6.05
CA GLU A 213 -17.89 -15.43 -6.32
C GLU A 213 -18.99 -14.54 -6.89
N VAL A 214 -19.57 -14.98 -7.99
CA VAL A 214 -20.67 -14.27 -8.67
C VAL A 214 -21.83 -15.23 -8.89
N ARG A 215 -23.00 -14.84 -8.41
CA ARG A 215 -24.28 -15.53 -8.71
C ARG A 215 -25.13 -14.59 -9.56
N THR A 216 -25.39 -15.02 -10.78
CA THR A 216 -26.14 -14.24 -11.77
C THR A 216 -26.96 -15.18 -12.67
N GLN A 217 -28.08 -14.66 -13.17
CA GLN A 217 -28.88 -15.31 -14.21
C GLN A 217 -28.77 -14.57 -15.56
N ASN A 218 -28.03 -13.47 -15.59
CA ASN A 218 -27.83 -12.69 -16.80
C ASN A 218 -26.84 -13.39 -17.75
N SER A 219 -27.30 -13.76 -18.94
CA SER A 219 -26.50 -14.47 -19.96
C SER A 219 -25.26 -13.70 -20.40
N ASP A 220 -25.34 -12.37 -20.52
CA ASP A 220 -24.24 -11.53 -20.96
C ASP A 220 -23.15 -11.47 -19.87
N VAL A 221 -23.56 -11.40 -18.59
CA VAL A 221 -22.65 -11.49 -17.46
C VAL A 221 -21.98 -12.86 -17.39
N ILE A 222 -22.74 -13.95 -17.59
CA ILE A 222 -22.20 -15.31 -17.62
C ILE A 222 -21.13 -15.45 -18.70
N GLN A 223 -21.38 -14.91 -19.89
CA GLN A 223 -20.40 -14.95 -20.98
C GLN A 223 -19.13 -14.15 -20.62
N ALA A 224 -19.30 -12.96 -20.03
CA ALA A 224 -18.17 -12.16 -19.57
C ALA A 224 -17.35 -12.85 -18.48
N LEU A 225 -17.99 -13.47 -17.49
CA LEU A 225 -17.32 -14.20 -16.42
C LEU A 225 -16.48 -15.36 -16.97
N ARG A 226 -17.03 -16.14 -17.91
CA ARG A 226 -16.28 -17.22 -18.59
C ARG A 226 -15.07 -16.68 -19.36
N ALA A 227 -15.23 -15.56 -20.07
CA ALA A 227 -14.15 -14.92 -20.79
C ALA A 227 -13.05 -14.36 -19.85
N LEU A 228 -13.41 -14.01 -18.61
CA LEU A 228 -12.50 -13.57 -17.56
C LEU A 228 -11.84 -14.74 -16.79
N GLY A 229 -12.23 -15.99 -17.08
CA GLY A 229 -11.66 -17.17 -16.45
C GLY A 229 -12.37 -17.64 -15.18
N PHE A 230 -13.61 -17.21 -14.95
CA PHE A 230 -14.42 -17.77 -13.87
C PHE A 230 -14.90 -19.18 -14.21
N GLU A 231 -14.84 -20.07 -13.23
CA GLU A 231 -15.34 -21.44 -13.33
C GLU A 231 -16.73 -21.56 -12.70
N SER A 232 -17.62 -22.32 -13.34
CA SER A 232 -18.94 -22.59 -12.76
C SER A 232 -18.84 -23.72 -11.72
N ARG A 233 -19.23 -23.41 -10.46
CA ARG A 233 -19.24 -24.36 -9.34
C ARG A 233 -20.51 -24.16 -8.52
N GLY A 234 -21.36 -25.20 -8.40
CA GLY A 234 -22.53 -25.16 -7.48
C GLY A 234 -23.54 -24.05 -7.75
N GLY A 235 -23.74 -23.61 -9.00
CA GLY A 235 -24.64 -22.50 -9.34
C GLY A 235 -24.05 -21.10 -9.16
N ALA A 236 -22.78 -21.00 -8.82
CA ALA A 236 -22.02 -19.76 -8.78
C ALA A 236 -20.85 -19.79 -9.77
N PHE A 237 -20.34 -18.66 -10.13
CA PHE A 237 -19.11 -18.48 -10.90
C PHE A 237 -18.00 -18.06 -9.93
N VAL A 238 -16.94 -18.86 -9.84
CA VAL A 238 -15.84 -18.66 -8.89
C VAL A 238 -14.56 -18.36 -9.67
N TYR A 239 -13.83 -17.37 -9.17
CA TYR A 239 -12.50 -17.02 -9.67
C TYR A 239 -11.51 -17.04 -8.50
N GLU A 240 -10.36 -17.65 -8.71
CA GLU A 240 -9.28 -17.67 -7.74
C GLU A 240 -7.97 -17.35 -8.43
N LYS A 241 -7.21 -16.41 -7.86
CA LYS A 241 -5.89 -16.04 -8.36
C LYS A 241 -4.94 -15.81 -7.20
N GLN A 242 -3.82 -16.48 -7.26
CA GLN A 242 -2.71 -16.26 -6.34
C GLN A 242 -1.56 -15.59 -7.07
N SER A 243 -1.05 -14.51 -6.46
CA SER A 243 0.21 -13.89 -6.87
C SER A 243 1.25 -14.15 -5.77
N VAL A 244 2.37 -14.72 -6.17
CA VAL A 244 3.55 -14.81 -5.31
C VAL A 244 4.23 -13.44 -5.36
N GLY A 245 4.33 -12.74 -4.24
CA GLY A 245 5.00 -11.44 -4.16
C GLY A 245 6.41 -11.51 -4.72
N VAL A 246 6.95 -10.36 -5.12
CA VAL A 246 8.29 -10.25 -5.69
C VAL A 246 9.30 -10.81 -4.69
N SER A 247 9.88 -11.95 -5.01
CA SER A 247 11.03 -12.48 -4.28
C SER A 247 12.15 -11.44 -4.34
N GLN A 248 12.76 -11.10 -3.22
CA GLN A 248 13.91 -10.18 -3.11
C GLN A 248 15.15 -10.62 -3.93
N ALA A 249 15.05 -11.65 -4.75
CA ALA A 249 16.16 -12.28 -5.46
C ALA A 249 16.57 -11.58 -6.77
N ALA A 250 16.10 -10.39 -7.09
CA ALA A 250 16.43 -9.74 -8.37
C ALA A 250 16.94 -8.30 -8.26
N ALA A 251 17.61 -7.93 -7.18
CA ALA A 251 18.58 -6.83 -7.23
C ALA A 251 19.93 -7.40 -7.69
N ARG A 252 20.00 -7.88 -8.93
CA ARG A 252 21.31 -8.03 -9.59
C ARG A 252 21.89 -6.63 -9.74
N PRO A 253 23.11 -6.36 -9.23
CA PRO A 253 23.80 -5.13 -9.56
C PRO A 253 23.94 -5.08 -11.10
N ALA A 254 23.60 -3.93 -11.68
CA ALA A 254 23.80 -3.65 -13.09
C ALA A 254 25.21 -4.11 -13.47
N GLY A 255 25.29 -4.98 -14.48
CA GLY A 255 26.50 -5.66 -14.86
C GLY A 255 27.62 -4.67 -15.13
N ARG A 256 28.79 -5.06 -14.62
CA ARG A 256 30.06 -4.54 -15.03
C ARG A 256 30.08 -4.51 -16.55
N VAL A 257 30.19 -3.30 -17.14
CA VAL A 257 30.48 -3.12 -18.56
C VAL A 257 31.80 -3.83 -18.80
N GLU A 258 31.79 -4.96 -19.49
CA GLU A 258 32.99 -5.57 -20.04
C GLU A 258 33.53 -4.61 -21.08
N GLU A 259 34.66 -4.01 -20.78
CA GLU A 259 35.47 -3.22 -21.67
C GLU A 259 35.95 -4.17 -22.77
N ILE A 260 35.34 -4.06 -23.97
CA ILE A 260 35.79 -4.77 -25.16
C ILE A 260 37.07 -4.06 -25.61
N ASN A 261 38.22 -4.64 -25.26
CA ASN A 261 39.50 -4.28 -25.85
C ASN A 261 39.48 -4.70 -27.32
N TYR A 262 39.46 -3.70 -28.22
CA TYR A 262 39.89 -3.88 -29.61
C TYR A 262 41.42 -3.82 -29.59
N GLU A 263 42.09 -4.95 -29.70
CA GLU A 263 43.47 -5.04 -30.20
C GLU A 263 43.43 -5.22 -31.71
N ASP A 264 44.29 -4.40 -32.39
CA ASP A 264 44.52 -4.31 -33.82
C ASP A 264 44.97 -5.62 -34.52
#